data_21ed9129c106108b50d95042caf636ed
#
_entry.id   21ed9129c106108b50d95042caf636ed
#
_cell.length_a   1.000
_cell.length_b   1.000
_cell.length_c   1.000
_cell.angle_alpha   90.00
_cell.angle_beta   90.00
_cell.angle_gamma   90.00
#
_symmetry.space_group_name_H-M   'P 1'
#
loop_
_entity.id
_entity.type
_entity.pdbx_description
1 polymer ?
#
loop_
_entity_poly.entity_id
_entity_poly.type
_entity_poly.pdbx_seq_one_letter_code
_entity_poly.pdbx_strand_id
1 'polypeptide(L)'
;MGKTPAQKKRNQYLASVRARGASGHNLWFVRPPQDTQALPLTLSSDIELEAFFYLEGSPDVASVDYSPLRHGQARSQPGRRHFAIVTTLEGTELDVELAPEADKASVAGRRLISLSVLNAAKVRVQSWRAIVPTINRCRSHSLDPLIICCRRLLEEHGQLAVRDMCQQLASESTALVTGAVATLLRSREIESDVD
;
A
#
# COMPACT_ATOMS: atom_id res chain seq x y z
N MET A 1 -24.63 -19.94 19.75
CA MET A 1 -24.45 -18.52 19.40
C MET A 1 -23.31 -18.36 18.40
N GLY A 2 -23.56 -17.77 17.23
CA GLY A 2 -22.52 -17.49 16.22
C GLY A 2 -21.61 -16.35 16.66
N LYS A 3 -20.31 -16.41 16.28
CA LYS A 3 -19.36 -15.32 16.54
C LYS A 3 -19.74 -14.07 15.74
N THR A 4 -19.73 -12.91 16.38
CA THR A 4 -19.91 -11.62 15.72
C THR A 4 -18.80 -11.34 14.72
N PRO A 5 -19.00 -10.46 13.70
CA PRO A 5 -17.93 -10.06 12.78
C PRO A 5 -16.65 -9.56 13.49
N ALA A 6 -16.80 -8.77 14.55
CA ALA A 6 -15.69 -8.30 15.37
C ALA A 6 -14.92 -9.45 16.07
N GLN A 7 -15.65 -10.45 16.59
CA GLN A 7 -15.05 -11.64 17.19
C GLN A 7 -14.33 -12.52 16.17
N LYS A 8 -14.89 -12.67 14.97
CA LYS A 8 -14.23 -13.39 13.86
C LYS A 8 -12.91 -12.73 13.50
N LYS A 9 -12.92 -11.40 13.36
CA LYS A 9 -11.76 -10.58 13.04
C LYS A 9 -10.69 -10.68 14.13
N ARG A 10 -11.07 -10.53 15.40
CA ARG A 10 -10.16 -10.70 16.56
C ARG A 10 -9.53 -12.10 16.59
N ASN A 11 -10.31 -13.14 16.32
CA ASN A 11 -9.81 -14.51 16.30
C ASN A 11 -8.84 -14.75 15.14
N GLN A 12 -9.05 -14.12 13.99
CA GLN A 12 -8.13 -14.17 12.86
C GLN A 12 -6.76 -13.57 13.23
N TYR A 13 -6.75 -12.40 13.90
CA TYR A 13 -5.51 -11.81 14.41
C TYR A 13 -4.83 -12.69 15.45
N LEU A 14 -5.58 -13.24 16.38
CA LEU A 14 -5.04 -14.15 17.39
C LEU A 14 -4.49 -15.44 16.78
N ALA A 15 -5.13 -15.96 15.72
CA ALA A 15 -4.62 -17.11 14.97
C ALA A 15 -3.31 -16.78 14.28
N SER A 16 -3.20 -15.63 13.62
CA SER A 16 -1.96 -15.16 12.98
C SER A 16 -0.82 -14.98 14.00
N VAL A 17 -1.12 -14.40 15.16
CA VAL A 17 -0.15 -14.26 16.25
C VAL A 17 0.32 -15.63 16.77
N ARG A 18 -0.59 -16.57 16.94
CA ARG A 18 -0.27 -17.93 17.42
C ARG A 18 0.49 -18.77 16.39
N ALA A 19 0.17 -18.61 15.11
CA ALA A 19 0.85 -19.32 14.03
C ALA A 19 2.30 -18.86 13.81
N ARG A 20 2.70 -17.74 14.38
CA ARG A 20 4.00 -17.11 14.20
C ARG A 20 5.18 -17.98 14.64
N GLY A 21 5.01 -18.90 15.59
CA GLY A 21 6.11 -19.66 16.16
C GLY A 21 7.13 -18.79 16.91
N ALA A 22 8.27 -19.36 17.27
CA ALA A 22 9.37 -18.69 17.97
C ALA A 22 10.29 -17.84 17.05
N SER A 23 9.95 -17.68 15.77
CA SER A 23 10.72 -16.85 14.83
C SER A 23 10.60 -15.37 15.23
N GLY A 24 11.69 -14.71 15.56
CA GLY A 24 11.76 -13.34 16.07
C GLY A 24 11.30 -12.22 15.12
N HIS A 25 10.48 -12.52 14.10
CA HIS A 25 9.99 -11.52 13.16
C HIS A 25 8.82 -10.70 13.73
N ASN A 26 8.75 -9.43 13.36
CA ASN A 26 7.64 -8.55 13.71
C ASN A 26 6.35 -8.96 13.02
N LEU A 27 5.22 -8.71 13.68
CA LEU A 27 3.90 -8.88 13.12
C LEU A 27 3.27 -7.50 12.91
N TRP A 28 2.86 -7.22 11.67
CA TRP A 28 2.31 -5.93 11.29
C TRP A 28 0.85 -6.06 10.85
N PHE A 29 0.05 -5.09 11.21
CA PHE A 29 -1.34 -4.98 10.78
C PHE A 29 -1.49 -3.72 9.93
N VAL A 30 -1.70 -3.91 8.64
CA VAL A 30 -1.83 -2.82 7.68
C VAL A 30 -3.18 -2.89 6.98
N ARG A 31 -3.63 -1.78 6.43
CA ARG A 31 -4.86 -1.73 5.63
C ARG A 31 -4.53 -1.15 4.27
N PRO A 32 -4.83 -1.86 3.17
CA PRO A 32 -4.68 -1.32 1.83
C PRO A 32 -5.52 -0.05 1.65
N PRO A 33 -4.96 1.02 1.07
CA PRO A 33 -5.67 2.29 0.93
C PRO A 33 -6.77 2.27 -0.13
N GLN A 34 -6.67 1.40 -1.14
CA GLN A 34 -7.61 1.32 -2.26
C GLN A 34 -8.97 0.75 -1.90
N ASP A 35 -9.00 -0.21 -0.99
CA ASP A 35 -10.24 -0.89 -0.65
C ASP A 35 -10.77 -0.39 0.69
N THR A 36 -11.81 0.44 0.65
CA THR A 36 -12.49 0.96 1.85
C THR A 36 -13.12 -0.15 2.68
N GLN A 37 -13.44 -1.29 2.07
CA GLN A 37 -14.00 -2.48 2.71
C GLN A 37 -12.92 -3.51 3.07
N ALA A 38 -11.67 -3.30 2.66
CA ALA A 38 -10.60 -4.24 2.91
C ALA A 38 -10.45 -4.55 4.40
N LEU A 39 -10.36 -5.83 4.68
CA LEU A 39 -9.93 -6.29 5.98
C LEU A 39 -8.44 -5.94 6.17
N PRO A 40 -8.02 -5.57 7.41
CA PRO A 40 -6.61 -5.42 7.67
C PRO A 40 -5.84 -6.67 7.31
N LEU A 41 -4.71 -6.48 6.63
CA LEU A 41 -3.74 -7.53 6.34
C LEU A 41 -2.87 -7.77 7.55
N THR A 42 -2.49 -9.02 7.74
CA THR A 42 -1.47 -9.41 8.71
C THR A 42 -0.20 -9.77 7.95
N LEU A 43 0.85 -8.99 8.16
CA LEU A 43 2.17 -9.22 7.58
C LEU A 43 3.09 -9.78 8.66
N SER A 44 3.87 -10.80 8.32
CA SER A 44 4.64 -11.60 9.27
C SER A 44 6.13 -11.26 9.32
N SER A 45 6.56 -10.22 8.59
CA SER A 45 7.94 -9.76 8.59
C SER A 45 8.05 -8.29 8.17
N ASP A 46 9.20 -7.68 8.47
CA ASP A 46 9.52 -6.31 8.03
C ASP A 46 9.64 -6.23 6.50
N ILE A 47 10.14 -7.29 5.86
CA ILE A 47 10.23 -7.38 4.40
C ILE A 47 8.85 -7.32 3.76
N GLU A 48 7.86 -8.02 4.31
CA GLU A 48 6.48 -7.94 3.84
C GLU A 48 5.89 -6.54 4.02
N LEU A 49 6.21 -5.86 5.13
CA LEU A 49 5.79 -4.49 5.36
C LEU A 49 6.40 -3.52 4.35
N GLU A 50 7.68 -3.66 4.07
CA GLU A 50 8.37 -2.84 3.06
C GLU A 50 7.86 -3.11 1.65
N ALA A 51 7.64 -4.39 1.30
CA ALA A 51 7.04 -4.78 0.03
C ALA A 51 5.61 -4.22 -0.13
N PHE A 52 4.82 -4.19 0.93
CA PHE A 52 3.51 -3.55 0.94
C PHE A 52 3.62 -2.07 0.57
N PHE A 53 4.46 -1.28 1.26
CA PHE A 53 4.62 0.15 0.93
C PHE A 53 5.26 0.37 -0.43
N TYR A 54 6.17 -0.50 -0.85
CA TYR A 54 6.75 -0.47 -2.18
C TYR A 54 5.69 -0.61 -3.27
N LEU A 55 4.78 -1.58 -3.15
CA LEU A 55 3.71 -1.80 -4.13
C LEU A 55 2.68 -0.66 -4.15
N GLU A 56 2.27 -0.20 -2.95
CA GLU A 56 1.35 0.94 -2.86
C GLU A 56 1.94 2.22 -3.48
N GLY A 57 3.28 2.36 -3.43
CA GLY A 57 4.01 3.48 -4.01
C GLY A 57 4.52 3.28 -5.43
N SER A 58 4.39 2.10 -6.02
CA SER A 58 4.93 1.84 -7.37
C SER A 58 4.14 2.59 -8.43
N PRO A 59 4.78 3.43 -9.27
CA PRO A 59 4.10 4.29 -10.24
C PRO A 59 3.40 3.50 -11.35
N ASP A 60 3.89 2.31 -11.66
CA ASP A 60 3.37 1.41 -12.68
C ASP A 60 2.19 0.54 -12.21
N VAL A 61 1.85 0.57 -10.91
CA VAL A 61 0.81 -0.28 -10.32
C VAL A 61 -0.51 0.48 -10.20
N ALA A 62 -1.54 -0.02 -10.88
CA ALA A 62 -2.91 0.50 -10.77
C ALA A 62 -3.62 -0.06 -9.53
N SER A 63 -3.54 -1.38 -9.30
CA SER A 63 -4.16 -2.02 -8.15
C SER A 63 -3.35 -3.20 -7.62
N VAL A 64 -3.58 -3.54 -6.35
CA VAL A 64 -2.92 -4.67 -5.67
C VAL A 64 -3.96 -5.54 -4.98
N ASP A 65 -4.01 -6.83 -5.31
CA ASP A 65 -4.76 -7.83 -4.57
C ASP A 65 -3.83 -8.59 -3.62
N TYR A 66 -4.00 -8.36 -2.32
CA TYR A 66 -3.27 -9.04 -1.26
C TYR A 66 -3.97 -10.32 -0.78
N SER A 67 -4.95 -10.82 -1.52
CA SER A 67 -5.72 -12.02 -1.16
C SER A 67 -5.33 -13.23 -2.01
N PRO A 68 -4.09 -13.72 -1.95
CA PRO A 68 -3.57 -14.76 -2.84
C PRO A 68 -4.35 -16.07 -2.80
N LEU A 69 -5.13 -16.31 -1.74
CA LEU A 69 -5.93 -17.52 -1.57
C LEU A 69 -7.13 -17.61 -2.53
N ARG A 70 -7.52 -16.51 -3.17
CA ARG A 70 -8.62 -16.50 -4.15
C ARG A 70 -8.21 -17.07 -5.51
N HIS A 71 -6.93 -17.05 -5.83
CA HIS A 71 -6.42 -17.36 -7.17
C HIS A 71 -5.77 -18.75 -7.28
N GLY A 72 -6.10 -19.70 -6.38
CA GLY A 72 -5.68 -21.10 -6.47
C GLY A 72 -4.17 -21.24 -6.63
N GLN A 73 -3.49 -21.44 -5.53
CA GLN A 73 -2.13 -21.98 -5.40
C GLN A 73 -1.18 -21.83 -6.60
N ALA A 74 -0.67 -20.64 -6.82
CA ALA A 74 0.62 -20.55 -7.48
C ALA A 74 1.64 -21.25 -6.57
N ARG A 75 2.16 -22.39 -6.99
CA ARG A 75 3.22 -23.10 -6.24
C ARG A 75 4.46 -22.22 -6.24
N SER A 76 4.72 -21.57 -5.13
CA SER A 76 5.96 -20.82 -4.94
C SER A 76 7.13 -21.77 -5.13
N GLN A 77 8.15 -21.36 -5.87
CA GLN A 77 9.39 -22.10 -5.95
C GLN A 77 10.07 -22.10 -4.57
N PRO A 78 10.92 -23.10 -4.24
CA PRO A 78 11.66 -23.09 -3.00
C PRO A 78 12.41 -21.77 -2.80
N GLY A 79 12.23 -21.13 -1.63
CA GLY A 79 12.82 -19.82 -1.30
C GLY A 79 12.05 -18.61 -1.81
N ARG A 80 11.00 -18.77 -2.61
CA ARG A 80 10.10 -17.70 -3.08
C ARG A 80 8.77 -17.82 -2.39
N ARG A 81 8.20 -16.68 -2.00
CA ARG A 81 6.91 -16.61 -1.33
C ARG A 81 5.98 -15.70 -2.12
N HIS A 82 4.86 -16.23 -2.58
CA HIS A 82 3.81 -15.43 -3.18
C HIS A 82 3.31 -14.38 -2.16
N PHE A 83 3.17 -13.13 -2.60
CA PHE A 83 2.81 -12.01 -1.75
C PHE A 83 1.51 -11.32 -2.19
N ALA A 84 1.36 -11.03 -3.48
CA ALA A 84 0.22 -10.31 -4.03
C ALA A 84 0.08 -10.59 -5.53
N ILE A 85 -1.03 -10.15 -6.10
CA ILE A 85 -1.20 -9.96 -7.55
C ILE A 85 -1.33 -8.46 -7.78
N VAL A 86 -0.55 -7.91 -8.70
CA VAL A 86 -0.66 -6.52 -9.11
C VAL A 86 -1.24 -6.42 -10.50
N THR A 87 -2.11 -5.43 -10.72
CA THR A 87 -2.53 -5.01 -12.04
C THR A 87 -1.77 -3.73 -12.37
N THR A 88 -1.04 -3.73 -13.48
CA THR A 88 -0.31 -2.54 -13.95
C THR A 88 -1.27 -1.51 -14.56
N LEU A 89 -0.78 -0.28 -14.82
CA LEU A 89 -1.55 0.75 -15.52
C LEU A 89 -1.94 0.31 -16.94
N GLU A 90 -1.18 -0.61 -17.54
CA GLU A 90 -1.45 -1.20 -18.86
C GLU A 90 -2.49 -2.35 -18.80
N GLY A 91 -3.00 -2.67 -17.60
CA GLY A 91 -3.97 -3.75 -17.39
C GLY A 91 -3.35 -5.14 -17.32
N THR A 92 -2.02 -5.27 -17.27
CA THR A 92 -1.34 -6.56 -17.15
C THR A 92 -1.35 -7.02 -15.70
N GLU A 93 -1.75 -8.27 -15.46
CA GLU A 93 -1.63 -8.90 -14.14
C GLU A 93 -0.27 -9.57 -13.97
N LEU A 94 0.36 -9.33 -12.82
CA LEU A 94 1.65 -9.91 -12.45
C LEU A 94 1.56 -10.55 -11.05
N ASP A 95 2.03 -11.79 -10.94
CA ASP A 95 2.27 -12.42 -9.65
C ASP A 95 3.46 -11.77 -8.96
N VAL A 96 3.27 -11.30 -7.74
CA VAL A 96 4.35 -10.73 -6.92
C VAL A 96 4.86 -11.78 -5.94
N GLU A 97 6.16 -12.07 -6.04
CA GLU A 97 6.86 -12.99 -5.15
C GLU A 97 7.94 -12.25 -4.36
N LEU A 98 8.08 -12.59 -3.07
CA LEU A 98 9.20 -12.16 -2.24
C LEU A 98 10.33 -13.17 -2.37
N ALA A 99 11.53 -12.69 -2.63
CA ALA A 99 12.74 -13.48 -2.71
C ALA A 99 13.80 -12.96 -1.73
N PRO A 100 14.55 -13.83 -1.02
CA PRO A 100 15.59 -13.39 -0.08
C PRO A 100 16.77 -12.71 -0.78
N GLU A 101 17.09 -13.10 -2.00
CA GLU A 101 18.17 -12.55 -2.81
C GLU A 101 17.65 -12.11 -4.19
N ALA A 102 18.37 -11.20 -4.84
CA ALA A 102 18.07 -10.76 -6.19
C ALA A 102 18.26 -11.89 -7.18
N ASP A 103 17.23 -12.67 -7.38
CA ASP A 103 17.19 -13.63 -8.48
C ASP A 103 17.01 -12.83 -9.78
N LYS A 104 18.03 -12.87 -10.64
CA LYS A 104 18.06 -12.08 -11.89
C LYS A 104 17.11 -12.61 -12.96
N ALA A 105 16.44 -13.71 -12.71
CA ALA A 105 15.50 -14.28 -13.66
C ALA A 105 14.16 -13.54 -13.61
N SER A 106 14.01 -12.50 -14.44
CA SER A 106 12.71 -11.98 -14.81
C SER A 106 11.92 -13.09 -15.52
N VAL A 107 10.89 -13.60 -14.89
CA VAL A 107 9.98 -14.58 -15.48
C VAL A 107 8.76 -13.79 -15.98
N ALA A 108 8.37 -14.00 -17.23
CA ALA A 108 7.17 -13.38 -17.79
C ALA A 108 5.95 -13.64 -16.86
N GLY A 109 5.17 -12.59 -16.61
CA GLY A 109 4.00 -12.65 -15.74
C GLY A 109 4.31 -12.61 -14.23
N ARG A 110 5.57 -12.37 -13.83
CA ARG A 110 5.98 -12.31 -12.41
C ARG A 110 6.81 -11.08 -12.11
N ARG A 111 6.59 -10.53 -10.92
CA ARG A 111 7.38 -9.45 -10.32
C ARG A 111 8.07 -9.96 -9.06
N LEU A 112 9.39 -9.95 -9.05
CA LEU A 112 10.18 -10.34 -7.88
C LEU A 112 10.54 -9.12 -7.04
N ILE A 113 10.26 -9.18 -5.75
CA ILE A 113 10.69 -8.17 -4.78
C ILE A 113 11.74 -8.83 -3.88
N SER A 114 12.95 -8.32 -3.95
CA SER A 114 14.08 -8.72 -3.11
C SER A 114 14.50 -7.58 -2.19
N LEU A 115 15.37 -7.88 -1.23
CA LEU A 115 15.97 -6.85 -0.38
C LEU A 115 16.71 -5.79 -1.20
N SER A 116 17.37 -6.15 -2.29
CA SER A 116 18.05 -5.19 -3.16
C SER A 116 17.07 -4.24 -3.85
N VAL A 117 15.90 -4.73 -4.30
CA VAL A 117 14.84 -3.89 -4.88
C VAL A 117 14.28 -2.92 -3.85
N LEU A 118 14.01 -3.40 -2.63
CA LEU A 118 13.49 -2.57 -1.53
C LEU A 118 14.51 -1.51 -1.10
N ASN A 119 15.79 -1.87 -1.03
CA ASN A 119 16.85 -0.92 -0.69
C ASN A 119 17.02 0.15 -1.78
N ALA A 120 16.92 -0.21 -3.05
CA ALA A 120 16.97 0.75 -4.15
C ALA A 120 15.78 1.73 -4.12
N ALA A 121 14.61 1.27 -3.66
CA ALA A 121 13.39 2.06 -3.52
C ALA A 121 13.16 2.62 -2.11
N LYS A 122 14.20 2.70 -1.28
CA LYS A 122 14.09 3.02 0.15
C LYS A 122 13.37 4.35 0.41
N VAL A 123 13.66 5.38 -0.36
CA VAL A 123 13.03 6.70 -0.20
C VAL A 123 11.53 6.60 -0.45
N ARG A 124 11.14 5.95 -1.54
CA ARG A 124 9.72 5.68 -1.86
C ARG A 124 9.02 4.90 -0.76
N VAL A 125 9.60 3.80 -0.30
CA VAL A 125 9.05 2.98 0.79
C VAL A 125 8.83 3.82 2.05
N GLN A 126 9.79 4.69 2.41
CA GLN A 126 9.68 5.56 3.58
C GLN A 126 8.58 6.60 3.42
N SER A 127 8.46 7.22 2.24
CA SER A 127 7.39 8.19 1.94
C SER A 127 6.01 7.52 2.05
N TRP A 128 5.85 6.32 1.52
CA TRP A 128 4.58 5.61 1.56
C TRP A 128 4.22 5.06 2.94
N ARG A 129 5.18 4.91 3.84
CA ARG A 129 4.94 4.67 5.27
C ARG A 129 4.15 5.81 5.94
N ALA A 130 4.26 7.03 5.44
CA ALA A 130 3.48 8.18 5.93
C ALA A 130 2.17 8.37 5.14
N ILE A 131 2.20 8.18 3.82
CA ILE A 131 1.07 8.40 2.91
C ILE A 131 -0.07 7.43 3.21
N VAL A 132 0.18 6.12 3.28
CA VAL A 132 -0.87 5.10 3.50
C VAL A 132 -1.63 5.30 4.81
N PRO A 133 -1.00 5.51 5.97
CA PRO A 133 -1.72 5.83 7.20
C PRO A 133 -2.53 7.13 7.13
N THR A 134 -2.05 8.13 6.37
CA THR A 134 -2.75 9.40 6.18
C THR A 134 -4.05 9.18 5.42
N ILE A 135 -4.03 8.46 4.29
CA ILE A 135 -5.24 8.05 3.56
C ILE A 135 -6.20 7.29 4.49
N ASN A 136 -5.67 6.32 5.24
CA ASN A 136 -6.49 5.49 6.12
C ASN A 136 -7.16 6.25 7.27
N ARG A 137 -6.55 7.33 7.78
CA ARG A 137 -7.16 8.20 8.80
C ARG A 137 -8.34 8.99 8.26
N CYS A 138 -8.32 9.32 6.98
CA CYS A 138 -9.38 10.14 6.34
C CYS A 138 -10.54 9.31 5.80
N ARG A 139 -10.53 7.98 5.91
CA ARG A 139 -11.55 7.08 5.31
C ARG A 139 -13.00 7.35 5.73
N SER A 140 -13.22 7.93 6.90
CA SER A 140 -14.57 8.28 7.38
C SER A 140 -15.06 9.63 6.88
N HIS A 141 -14.24 10.36 6.13
CA HIS A 141 -14.54 11.68 5.61
C HIS A 141 -14.68 11.63 4.09
N SER A 142 -15.65 12.41 3.56
CA SER A 142 -15.69 12.68 2.12
C SER A 142 -14.60 13.69 1.79
N LEU A 143 -13.64 13.27 0.97
CA LEU A 143 -12.53 14.12 0.53
C LEU A 143 -12.79 14.78 -0.84
N ASP A 144 -13.88 14.44 -1.52
CA ASP A 144 -14.15 14.90 -2.89
C ASP A 144 -14.09 16.42 -3.05
N PRO A 145 -14.69 17.25 -2.14
CA PRO A 145 -14.56 18.70 -2.26
C PRO A 145 -13.13 19.19 -2.15
N LEU A 146 -12.34 18.61 -1.24
CA LEU A 146 -10.93 18.97 -1.06
C LEU A 146 -10.06 18.49 -2.22
N ILE A 147 -10.32 17.32 -2.77
CA ILE A 147 -9.65 16.80 -3.95
C ILE A 147 -9.84 17.78 -5.13
N ILE A 148 -11.06 18.28 -5.35
CA ILE A 148 -11.34 19.27 -6.40
C ILE A 148 -10.57 20.57 -6.14
N CYS A 149 -10.54 21.06 -4.91
CA CYS A 149 -9.79 22.26 -4.55
C CYS A 149 -8.27 22.06 -4.77
N CYS A 150 -7.72 20.91 -4.33
CA CYS A 150 -6.31 20.61 -4.51
C CYS A 150 -5.92 20.52 -6.00
N ARG A 151 -6.74 19.88 -6.84
CA ARG A 151 -6.52 19.83 -8.30
C ARG A 151 -6.46 21.25 -8.90
N ARG A 152 -7.46 22.08 -8.58
CA ARG A 152 -7.51 23.46 -9.08
C ARG A 152 -6.25 24.25 -8.70
N LEU A 153 -5.80 24.15 -7.44
CA LEU A 153 -4.58 24.80 -6.99
C LEU A 153 -3.35 24.33 -7.77
N LEU A 154 -3.26 23.04 -8.06
CA LEU A 154 -2.15 22.47 -8.86
C LEU A 154 -2.23 22.90 -10.33
N GLU A 155 -3.43 22.99 -10.90
CA GLU A 155 -3.64 23.52 -12.25
C GLU A 155 -3.23 25.00 -12.36
N GLU A 156 -3.52 25.80 -11.33
CA GLU A 156 -3.18 27.23 -11.29
C GLU A 156 -1.67 27.49 -11.08
N HIS A 157 -1.01 26.66 -10.27
CA HIS A 157 0.38 26.88 -9.86
C HIS A 157 1.40 25.93 -10.52
N GLY A 158 0.94 24.87 -11.17
CA GLY A 158 1.78 23.81 -11.76
C GLY A 158 2.41 22.90 -10.72
N GLN A 159 3.11 23.47 -9.75
CA GLN A 159 3.74 22.76 -8.63
C GLN A 159 3.50 23.51 -7.33
N LEU A 160 3.13 22.80 -6.28
CA LEU A 160 2.84 23.40 -4.98
C LEU A 160 3.27 22.46 -3.84
N ALA A 161 3.97 23.01 -2.85
CA ALA A 161 4.29 22.23 -1.65
C ALA A 161 2.99 21.96 -0.84
N VAL A 162 2.90 20.78 -0.24
CA VAL A 162 1.75 20.39 0.59
C VAL A 162 1.48 21.43 1.71
N ARG A 163 2.54 22.00 2.28
CA ARG A 163 2.43 23.04 3.30
C ARG A 163 1.70 24.28 2.76
N ASP A 164 2.06 24.72 1.55
CA ASP A 164 1.50 25.93 0.95
C ASP A 164 0.03 25.68 0.54
N MET A 165 -0.27 24.48 0.08
CA MET A 165 -1.65 24.04 -0.17
C MET A 165 -2.50 24.08 1.11
N CYS A 166 -1.96 23.61 2.24
CA CYS A 166 -2.63 23.72 3.54
C CYS A 166 -2.83 25.17 3.97
N GLN A 167 -1.92 26.09 3.62
CA GLN A 167 -2.08 27.51 3.91
C GLN A 167 -3.16 28.16 3.04
N GLN A 168 -3.22 27.82 1.77
CA GLN A 168 -4.27 28.33 0.85
C GLN A 168 -5.67 27.80 1.21
N LEU A 169 -5.75 26.60 1.77
CA LEU A 169 -6.97 25.97 2.27
C LEU A 169 -7.08 26.08 3.79
N ALA A 170 -6.69 27.21 4.38
CA ALA A 170 -6.62 27.39 5.84
C ALA A 170 -7.97 27.29 6.58
N SER A 171 -9.12 27.40 5.87
CA SER A 171 -10.45 27.12 6.43
C SER A 171 -10.70 25.63 6.69
N GLU A 172 -9.91 24.76 6.08
CA GLU A 172 -10.06 23.33 6.14
C GLU A 172 -9.05 22.69 7.14
N SER A 173 -9.38 21.49 7.59
CA SER A 173 -8.44 20.76 8.44
C SER A 173 -7.21 20.36 7.65
N THR A 174 -6.01 20.72 8.13
CA THR A 174 -4.72 20.31 7.55
C THR A 174 -4.63 18.79 7.35
N ALA A 175 -5.20 18.00 8.27
CA ALA A 175 -5.22 16.55 8.15
C ALA A 175 -6.04 16.07 6.96
N LEU A 176 -7.19 16.72 6.68
CA LEU A 176 -8.03 16.37 5.55
C LEU A 176 -7.43 16.84 4.22
N VAL A 177 -6.83 18.02 4.18
CA VAL A 177 -6.08 18.50 3.00
C VAL A 177 -4.95 17.56 2.66
N THR A 178 -4.13 17.18 3.66
CA THR A 178 -3.05 16.20 3.47
C THR A 178 -3.60 14.83 3.02
N GLY A 179 -4.76 14.42 3.54
CA GLY A 179 -5.46 13.21 3.12
C GLY A 179 -5.92 13.25 1.67
N ALA A 180 -6.43 14.42 1.21
CA ALA A 180 -6.82 14.62 -0.18
C ALA A 180 -5.60 14.53 -1.12
N VAL A 181 -4.51 15.21 -0.78
CA VAL A 181 -3.25 15.12 -1.56
C VAL A 181 -2.71 13.69 -1.60
N ALA A 182 -2.69 12.99 -0.45
CA ALA A 182 -2.27 11.61 -0.38
C ALA A 182 -3.14 10.67 -1.25
N THR A 183 -4.44 10.96 -1.34
CA THR A 183 -5.37 10.24 -2.21
C THR A 183 -5.07 10.50 -3.69
N LEU A 184 -4.81 11.75 -4.07
CA LEU A 184 -4.42 12.13 -5.44
C LEU A 184 -3.09 11.47 -5.85
N LEU A 185 -2.09 11.42 -4.96
CA LEU A 185 -0.85 10.68 -5.19
C LEU A 185 -1.11 9.19 -5.41
N ARG A 186 -2.00 8.60 -4.62
CA ARG A 186 -2.32 7.17 -4.75
C ARG A 186 -3.10 6.85 -6.02
N SER A 187 -4.00 7.73 -6.46
CA SER A 187 -4.73 7.58 -7.72
C SER A 187 -3.89 7.91 -8.97
N ARG A 188 -2.64 8.33 -8.78
CA ARG A 188 -1.72 8.73 -9.87
C ARG A 188 -2.21 9.96 -10.65
N GLU A 189 -3.05 10.77 -10.06
CA GLU A 189 -3.51 12.03 -10.67
C GLU A 189 -2.49 13.14 -10.51
N ILE A 190 -1.61 13.02 -9.52
CA ILE A 190 -0.48 13.92 -9.30
C ILE A 190 0.78 13.11 -9.01
N GLU A 191 1.92 13.72 -9.26
CA GLU A 191 3.23 13.18 -8.95
C GLU A 191 3.85 13.93 -7.78
N SER A 192 4.79 13.31 -7.08
CA SER A 192 5.63 13.98 -6.11
C SER A 192 7.08 13.95 -6.60
N ASP A 193 7.83 14.95 -6.24
CA ASP A 193 9.28 15.05 -6.48
C ASP A 193 10.12 14.16 -5.55
N VAL A 194 9.47 13.32 -4.77
CA VAL A 194 10.10 12.37 -3.85
C VAL A 194 10.20 11.01 -4.53
N ASP A 195 11.23 10.81 -5.33
CA ASP A 195 11.66 9.53 -5.88
C ASP A 195 12.84 8.92 -5.10
#